data_6a5296ada8d99a3c82f59fce99dcb36f
#
_entry.id   6a5296ada8d99a3c82f59fce99dcb36f
#
_cell.length_a   1.000
_cell.length_b   1.000
_cell.length_c   1.000
_cell.angle_alpha   90.00
_cell.angle_beta   90.00
_cell.angle_gamma   90.00
#
_symmetry.space_group_name_H-M   'P 1'
#
loop_
_entity.id
_entity.type
_entity.pdbx_description
1 polymer ?
#
loop_
_entity_poly.entity_id
_entity_poly.type
_entity_poly.pdbx_seq_one_letter_code
_entity_poly.pdbx_strand_id
1 'polypeptide(L)'
;MKDTVLLFGSRDLCYESNRYFIKCLKQAFESLGYPVEICDLSLQMEEKLETVLAGQEKYMAALDFNSLLPRMELEDGTPYLEAFQVPFYNYLVDHPLYHHVGIRRGFSHYSVICIDTCHQKYMQKYYPQIR
;
A
#
# COMPACT_ATOMS: atom_id res chain seq x y z
N MET A 1 11.83 -12.33 12.62
CA MET A 1 12.66 -11.22 12.11
C MET A 1 11.92 -10.50 11.00
N LYS A 2 11.86 -9.16 11.07
CA LYS A 2 11.16 -8.35 10.07
C LYS A 2 12.08 -8.03 8.91
N ASP A 3 12.02 -8.80 7.85
CA ASP A 3 12.91 -8.63 6.71
C ASP A 3 12.18 -8.63 5.36
N THR A 4 10.90 -8.96 5.34
CA THR A 4 10.15 -9.17 4.10
C THR A 4 9.38 -7.92 3.71
N VAL A 5 9.50 -7.54 2.43
CA VAL A 5 8.68 -6.47 1.84
C VAL A 5 7.44 -7.09 1.21
N LEU A 6 6.27 -6.54 1.54
CA LEU A 6 5.00 -7.01 1.02
C LEU A 6 4.48 -6.02 -0.04
N LEU A 7 4.17 -6.53 -1.22
CA LEU A 7 3.59 -5.74 -2.31
C LEU A 7 2.17 -6.21 -2.58
N PHE A 8 1.22 -5.29 -2.49
CA PHE A 8 -0.18 -5.57 -2.83
C PHE A 8 -0.47 -5.18 -4.27
N GLY A 9 -1.27 -6.00 -4.94
CA GLY A 9 -1.70 -5.72 -6.31
C GLY A 9 -3.12 -6.17 -6.55
N SER A 10 -3.74 -5.61 -7.61
CA SER A 10 -5.07 -5.99 -8.06
C SER A 10 -5.17 -5.75 -9.56
N ARG A 11 -5.98 -6.57 -10.23
CA ARG A 11 -6.25 -6.40 -11.67
C ARG A 11 -7.10 -5.18 -11.98
N ASP A 12 -7.84 -4.69 -11.00
CA ASP A 12 -8.78 -3.59 -11.20
C ASP A 12 -8.12 -2.23 -11.33
N LEU A 13 -6.82 -2.14 -11.06
CA LEU A 13 -6.07 -0.89 -11.10
C LEU A 13 -5.11 -0.88 -12.28
N CYS A 14 -5.44 -0.09 -13.30
CA CYS A 14 -4.54 0.22 -14.42
C CYS A 14 -3.99 -0.99 -15.19
N TYR A 15 -4.80 -2.03 -15.33
CA TYR A 15 -4.45 -3.18 -16.19
C TYR A 15 -3.08 -3.78 -15.86
N GLU A 16 -2.28 -4.01 -16.89
CA GLU A 16 -0.98 -4.65 -16.77
C GLU A 16 0.12 -3.73 -16.25
N SER A 17 -0.09 -2.42 -16.25
CA SER A 17 0.92 -1.48 -15.74
C SER A 17 1.19 -1.71 -14.25
N ASN A 18 0.17 -2.03 -13.47
CA ASN A 18 0.33 -2.36 -12.05
C ASN A 18 1.22 -3.60 -11.88
N ARG A 19 1.01 -4.64 -12.68
CA ARG A 19 1.86 -5.83 -12.67
C ARG A 19 3.31 -5.50 -13.01
N TYR A 20 3.51 -4.63 -13.97
CA TYR A 20 4.85 -4.21 -14.37
C TYR A 20 5.56 -3.48 -13.22
N PHE A 21 4.88 -2.53 -12.57
CA PHE A 21 5.46 -1.82 -11.42
C PHE A 21 5.80 -2.77 -10.29
N ILE A 22 4.90 -3.71 -9.96
CA ILE A 22 5.14 -4.71 -8.93
C ILE A 22 6.36 -5.56 -9.27
N LYS A 23 6.48 -6.01 -10.51
CA LYS A 23 7.62 -6.78 -10.98
C LYS A 23 8.93 -6.01 -10.83
N CYS A 24 8.94 -4.74 -11.24
CA CYS A 24 10.13 -3.90 -11.13
C CYS A 24 10.52 -3.66 -9.67
N LEU A 25 9.56 -3.39 -8.81
CA LEU A 25 9.81 -3.21 -7.37
C LEU A 25 10.32 -4.49 -6.72
N LYS A 26 9.72 -5.62 -7.07
CA LYS A 26 10.19 -6.92 -6.57
C LYS A 26 11.66 -7.15 -6.92
N GLN A 27 12.02 -6.94 -8.17
CA GLN A 27 13.39 -7.09 -8.64
C GLN A 27 14.34 -6.13 -7.92
N ALA A 28 13.93 -4.88 -7.74
CA ALA A 28 14.74 -3.88 -7.05
C ALA A 28 14.98 -4.25 -5.59
N PHE A 29 13.96 -4.63 -4.85
CA PHE A 29 14.11 -5.03 -3.44
C PHE A 29 14.94 -6.30 -3.29
N GLU A 30 14.72 -7.30 -4.15
CA GLU A 30 15.49 -8.52 -4.11
C GLU A 30 16.97 -8.27 -4.43
N SER A 31 17.27 -7.35 -5.34
CA SER A 31 18.64 -6.98 -5.65
C SER A 31 19.33 -6.28 -4.48
N LEU A 32 18.58 -5.65 -3.60
CA LEU A 32 19.09 -5.05 -2.37
C LEU A 32 19.18 -6.05 -1.20
N GLY A 33 18.80 -7.30 -1.43
CA GLY A 33 18.87 -8.34 -0.43
C GLY A 33 17.62 -8.55 0.42
N TYR A 34 16.50 -7.94 0.04
CA TYR A 34 15.25 -8.08 0.79
C TYR A 34 14.32 -9.13 0.16
N PRO A 35 13.85 -10.12 0.93
CA PRO A 35 12.78 -11.00 0.44
C PRO A 35 11.52 -10.22 0.12
N VAL A 36 10.83 -10.61 -0.95
CA VAL A 36 9.60 -9.95 -1.37
C VAL A 36 8.48 -10.96 -1.46
N GLU A 37 7.33 -10.60 -0.91
CA GLU A 37 6.10 -11.37 -1.03
C GLU A 37 5.06 -10.52 -1.76
N ILE A 38 4.36 -11.11 -2.72
CA ILE A 38 3.32 -10.44 -3.48
C ILE A 38 1.96 -10.96 -3.03
N CYS A 39 1.07 -10.06 -2.66
CA CYS A 39 -0.32 -10.36 -2.33
C CYS A 39 -1.20 -9.85 -3.46
N ASP A 40 -1.65 -10.76 -4.33
CA ASP A 40 -2.56 -10.44 -5.43
C ASP A 40 -4.00 -10.52 -4.91
N LEU A 41 -4.66 -9.38 -4.82
CA LEU A 41 -6.01 -9.25 -4.29
C LEU A 41 -7.09 -9.42 -5.36
N SER A 42 -6.73 -9.88 -6.56
CA SER A 42 -7.68 -10.13 -7.64
C SER A 42 -8.63 -11.29 -7.35
N LEU A 43 -8.16 -12.28 -6.59
CA LEU A 43 -8.93 -13.46 -6.22
C LEU A 43 -8.75 -13.73 -4.73
N GLN A 44 -9.84 -14.19 -4.07
CA GLN A 44 -9.81 -14.57 -2.65
C GLN A 44 -9.29 -13.46 -1.75
N MET A 45 -9.72 -12.23 -2.00
CA MET A 45 -9.21 -11.05 -1.32
C MET A 45 -9.33 -11.15 0.20
N GLU A 46 -10.50 -11.53 0.71
CA GLU A 46 -10.74 -11.60 2.15
C GLU A 46 -9.80 -12.58 2.84
N GLU A 47 -9.67 -13.78 2.29
CA GLU A 47 -8.80 -14.82 2.83
C GLU A 47 -7.33 -14.39 2.84
N LYS A 48 -6.89 -13.75 1.76
CA LYS A 48 -5.51 -13.27 1.65
C LYS A 48 -5.24 -12.16 2.64
N LEU A 49 -6.17 -11.23 2.82
CA LEU A 49 -6.03 -10.14 3.78
C LEU A 49 -5.98 -10.66 5.22
N GLU A 50 -6.78 -11.67 5.55
CA GLU A 50 -6.73 -12.30 6.87
C GLU A 50 -5.39 -13.01 7.11
N THR A 51 -4.88 -13.71 6.11
CA THR A 51 -3.59 -14.40 6.19
C THR A 51 -2.45 -13.42 6.39
N VAL A 52 -2.45 -12.31 5.67
CA VAL A 52 -1.46 -11.25 5.81
C VAL A 52 -1.52 -10.64 7.20
N LEU A 53 -2.71 -10.37 7.71
CA LEU A 53 -2.91 -9.79 9.03
C LEU A 53 -2.40 -10.72 10.14
N ALA A 54 -2.66 -12.02 10.01
CA ALA A 54 -2.22 -13.02 10.98
C ALA A 54 -0.70 -13.17 11.01
N GLY A 55 -0.02 -12.99 9.88
CA GLY A 55 1.44 -13.12 9.78
C GLY A 55 2.19 -11.81 9.64
N GLN A 56 1.61 -10.70 10.12
CA GLN A 56 2.18 -9.36 9.86
C GLN A 56 3.55 -9.11 10.50
N GLU A 57 3.94 -9.89 11.50
CA GLU A 57 5.20 -9.68 12.21
C GLU A 57 6.43 -9.91 11.33
N LYS A 58 6.30 -10.64 10.23
CA LYS A 58 7.44 -10.90 9.33
C LYS A 58 7.74 -9.76 8.36
N TYR A 59 6.81 -8.81 8.21
CA TYR A 59 6.96 -7.74 7.23
C TYR A 59 7.64 -6.52 7.82
N MET A 60 8.66 -6.02 7.11
CA MET A 60 9.32 -4.77 7.47
C MET A 60 8.64 -3.56 6.85
N ALA A 61 7.97 -3.74 5.72
CA ALA A 61 7.25 -2.68 5.00
C ALA A 61 6.25 -3.30 4.05
N ALA A 62 5.20 -2.54 3.73
CA ALA A 62 4.19 -2.93 2.76
C ALA A 62 3.87 -1.75 1.85
N LEU A 63 3.64 -2.04 0.58
CA LEU A 63 3.29 -1.04 -0.42
C LEU A 63 2.04 -1.46 -1.17
N ASP A 64 1.18 -0.49 -1.48
CA ASP A 64 0.15 -0.68 -2.49
C ASP A 64 0.16 0.48 -3.47
N PHE A 65 -0.70 0.41 -4.47
CA PHE A 65 -0.81 1.42 -5.52
C PHE A 65 -2.21 1.99 -5.52
N ASN A 66 -2.29 3.33 -5.60
CA ASN A 66 -3.56 4.06 -5.74
C ASN A 66 -4.59 3.73 -4.66
N SER A 67 -4.13 3.73 -3.41
CA SER A 67 -5.01 3.67 -2.23
C SER A 67 -5.90 2.43 -2.16
N LEU A 68 -5.38 1.27 -2.53
CA LEU A 68 -6.17 0.04 -2.47
C LEU A 68 -6.53 -0.31 -1.01
N LEU A 69 -5.52 -0.48 -0.15
CA LEU A 69 -5.73 -0.88 1.25
C LEU A 69 -6.29 0.22 2.16
N PRO A 70 -5.93 1.51 1.99
CA PRO A 70 -6.48 2.54 2.86
C PRO A 70 -8.00 2.65 2.84
N ARG A 71 -8.64 2.14 1.80
CA ARG A 71 -10.10 2.15 1.68
C ARG A 71 -10.79 0.91 2.22
N MET A 72 -10.02 -0.11 2.59
CA MET A 72 -10.57 -1.38 3.04
C MET A 72 -10.95 -1.35 4.52
N GLU A 73 -12.01 -2.10 4.86
CA GLU A 73 -12.52 -2.22 6.20
C GLU A 73 -12.71 -3.69 6.56
N LEU A 74 -12.58 -3.98 7.86
CA LEU A 74 -12.91 -5.28 8.42
C LEU A 74 -14.44 -5.42 8.50
N GLU A 75 -14.92 -6.63 8.82
CA GLU A 75 -16.36 -6.91 8.93
C GLU A 75 -17.06 -5.98 9.93
N ASP A 76 -16.37 -5.57 10.99
CA ASP A 76 -16.92 -4.68 12.02
C ASP A 76 -16.84 -3.19 11.65
N GLY A 77 -16.37 -2.87 10.44
CA GLY A 77 -16.20 -1.49 9.98
C GLY A 77 -14.89 -0.84 10.36
N THR A 78 -14.00 -1.53 11.08
CA THR A 78 -12.68 -1.01 11.42
C THR A 78 -11.81 -0.92 10.16
N PRO A 79 -11.11 0.21 9.91
CA PRO A 79 -10.19 0.28 8.79
C PRO A 79 -9.12 -0.82 8.88
N TYR A 80 -8.83 -1.46 7.76
CA TYR A 80 -7.85 -2.55 7.72
C TYR A 80 -6.49 -2.11 8.26
N LEU A 81 -6.05 -0.89 7.90
CA LEU A 81 -4.75 -0.37 8.33
C LEU A 81 -4.68 -0.03 9.81
N GLU A 82 -5.79 0.03 10.54
CA GLU A 82 -5.74 0.09 12.00
C GLU A 82 -5.24 -1.20 12.61
N ALA A 83 -5.64 -2.34 12.08
CA ALA A 83 -5.21 -3.65 12.54
C ALA A 83 -3.85 -4.05 11.96
N PHE A 84 -3.56 -3.63 10.74
CA PHE A 84 -2.31 -3.94 10.05
C PHE A 84 -1.28 -2.85 10.37
N GLN A 85 -0.37 -3.16 11.30
CA GLN A 85 0.56 -2.19 11.89
C GLN A 85 1.96 -2.17 11.24
N VAL A 86 2.09 -2.75 10.06
CA VAL A 86 3.33 -2.71 9.29
C VAL A 86 3.49 -1.31 8.67
N PRO A 87 4.71 -0.73 8.66
CA PRO A 87 4.94 0.52 7.93
C PRO A 87 4.42 0.42 6.51
N PHE A 88 3.49 1.31 6.16
CA PHE A 88 2.70 1.20 4.94
C PHE A 88 2.94 2.40 4.03
N TYR A 89 3.16 2.12 2.76
CA TYR A 89 3.42 3.13 1.73
C TYR A 89 2.37 3.03 0.63
N ASN A 90 1.60 4.09 0.46
CA ASN A 90 0.64 4.21 -0.63
C ASN A 90 1.30 4.95 -1.79
N TYR A 91 1.57 4.22 -2.87
CA TYR A 91 2.20 4.77 -4.07
C TYR A 91 1.12 5.29 -5.03
N LEU A 92 0.99 6.61 -5.12
CA LEU A 92 -0.01 7.25 -5.96
C LEU A 92 0.58 7.51 -7.35
N VAL A 93 0.08 6.79 -8.37
CA VAL A 93 0.43 7.06 -9.77
C VAL A 93 -0.49 8.12 -10.38
N ASP A 94 -1.65 8.35 -9.76
CA ASP A 94 -2.58 9.41 -10.16
C ASP A 94 -2.49 10.60 -9.21
N HIS A 95 -3.12 11.71 -9.58
CA HIS A 95 -3.15 12.89 -8.72
C HIS A 95 -3.86 12.59 -7.38
N PRO A 96 -3.31 13.07 -6.24
CA PRO A 96 -3.92 12.80 -4.91
C PRO A 96 -5.39 13.20 -4.79
N LEU A 97 -5.85 14.17 -5.57
CA LEU A 97 -7.24 14.59 -5.60
C LEU A 97 -8.21 13.41 -5.81
N TYR A 98 -7.82 12.45 -6.64
CA TYR A 98 -8.64 11.28 -6.95
C TYR A 98 -8.64 10.23 -5.83
N HIS A 99 -7.79 10.41 -4.82
CA HIS A 99 -7.59 9.42 -3.75
C HIS A 99 -7.94 9.95 -2.36
N HIS A 100 -8.75 11.03 -2.31
CA HIS A 100 -9.10 11.68 -1.05
C HIS A 100 -9.63 10.71 0.00
N VAL A 101 -10.54 9.81 -0.38
CA VAL A 101 -11.13 8.84 0.55
C VAL A 101 -10.08 7.93 1.17
N GLY A 102 -9.08 7.50 0.37
CA GLY A 102 -8.01 6.64 0.86
C GLY A 102 -6.94 7.37 1.66
N ILE A 103 -6.80 8.69 1.47
CA ILE A 103 -5.75 9.48 2.11
C ILE A 103 -6.23 10.10 3.41
N ARG A 104 -7.48 10.59 3.45
CA ARG A 104 -7.98 11.45 4.54
C ARG A 104 -7.92 10.84 5.93
N ARG A 105 -7.98 9.52 6.04
CA ARG A 105 -8.00 8.85 7.35
C ARG A 105 -6.69 9.03 8.10
N GLY A 106 -5.56 8.88 7.41
CA GLY A 106 -4.24 8.94 8.03
C GLY A 106 -4.02 7.88 9.12
N PHE A 107 -2.82 7.35 9.18
CA PHE A 107 -2.40 6.38 10.21
C PHE A 107 -0.97 6.71 10.61
N SER A 108 -0.59 6.41 11.86
CA SER A 108 0.75 6.73 12.37
C SER A 108 1.87 6.05 11.58
N HIS A 109 1.59 4.90 10.99
CA HIS A 109 2.55 4.10 10.21
C HIS A 109 2.35 4.23 8.69
N TYR A 110 1.61 5.24 8.25
CA TYR A 110 1.17 5.43 6.87
C TYR A 110 1.92 6.58 6.21
N SER A 111 2.44 6.32 5.01
CA SER A 111 3.11 7.34 4.19
C SER A 111 2.58 7.27 2.76
N VAL A 112 2.67 8.39 2.05
CA VAL A 112 2.25 8.49 0.66
C VAL A 112 3.47 8.80 -0.20
N ILE A 113 3.64 8.05 -1.28
CA ILE A 113 4.68 8.29 -2.28
C ILE A 113 4.03 8.91 -3.51
N CYS A 114 4.51 10.07 -3.92
CA CYS A 114 4.01 10.79 -5.08
C CYS A 114 4.98 10.70 -6.25
N ILE A 115 4.45 10.69 -7.47
CA ILE A 115 5.28 10.56 -8.68
C ILE A 115 5.91 11.88 -9.12
N ASP A 116 5.43 13.01 -8.64
CA ASP A 116 6.03 14.32 -8.96
C ASP A 116 5.90 15.32 -7.82
N THR A 117 6.63 16.45 -7.97
CA THR A 117 6.67 17.48 -6.94
C THR A 117 5.37 18.28 -6.82
N CYS A 118 4.58 18.37 -7.89
CA CYS A 118 3.27 19.04 -7.83
C CYS A 118 2.31 18.27 -6.94
N HIS A 119 2.30 16.94 -7.06
CA HIS A 119 1.50 16.06 -6.20
C HIS A 119 1.96 16.16 -4.74
N GLN A 120 3.28 16.21 -4.53
CA GLN A 120 3.84 16.37 -3.20
C GLN A 120 3.40 17.68 -2.55
N LYS A 121 3.46 18.79 -3.30
CA LYS A 121 3.00 20.10 -2.80
C LYS A 121 1.51 20.09 -2.48
N TYR A 122 0.70 19.45 -3.31
CA TYR A 122 -0.72 19.27 -3.04
C TYR A 122 -0.94 18.55 -1.71
N MET A 123 -0.22 17.45 -1.50
CA MET A 123 -0.30 16.67 -0.26
C MET A 123 0.10 17.52 0.96
N GLN A 124 1.19 18.25 0.87
CA GLN A 124 1.67 19.11 1.97
C GLN A 124 0.67 20.19 2.34
N LYS A 125 -0.06 20.71 1.34
CA LYS A 125 -1.04 21.78 1.56
C LYS A 125 -2.33 21.24 2.19
N TYR A 126 -2.87 20.15 1.67
CA TYR A 126 -4.19 19.65 2.06
C TYR A 126 -4.18 18.51 3.06
N TYR A 127 -3.06 17.83 3.20
CA TYR A 127 -2.89 16.70 4.12
C TYR A 127 -1.57 16.81 4.88
N PRO A 128 -1.33 17.91 5.61
CA PRO A 128 -0.02 18.14 6.24
C PRO A 128 0.36 17.12 7.31
N GLN A 129 -0.61 16.38 7.84
CA GLN A 129 -0.39 15.34 8.85
C GLN A 129 0.11 14.02 8.23
N ILE A 130 0.09 13.87 6.91
CA ILE A 130 0.51 12.66 6.22
C ILE A 130 1.91 12.85 5.62
N ARG A 131 2.73 11.84 5.79
CA ARG A 131 4.13 11.85 5.30
C ARG A 131 4.26 11.45 3.84
#